data_8d8b22e3465d3df5fb17443abfa134e4
#
_entry.id   8d8b22e3465d3df5fb17443abfa134e4
#
_cell.length_a   1.000
_cell.length_b   1.000
_cell.length_c   1.000
_cell.angle_alpha   90.00
_cell.angle_beta   90.00
_cell.angle_gamma   90.00
#
_symmetry.space_group_name_H-M   'P 1'
#
loop_
_entity.id
_entity.type
_entity.pdbx_description
1 polymer ?
#
loop_
_entity_poly.entity_id
_entity_poly.type
_entity_poly.pdbx_seq_one_letter_code
_entity_poly.pdbx_strand_id
1 'polypeptide(L)'
;MFDWVGGRTSVCSAVGLVPMHLMGINIDSFLAGAAAMDRWNRNAPPNNPAAHLALMWAYSGCDSLCVIPYANRLRHLTRYLQQLIMESLGKATDRSGQTVHTGLTVFGNKGSADQHAIVQQLRDGPSGVQVHLIDVAATDNASVRPAADVQFALHAGTGDALSEVGRPLV
;
A
#
# COMPACT_ATOMS: atom_id res chain seq x y z
N MET A 1 -14.35 -19.38 -11.97
CA MET A 1 -13.77 -18.92 -10.69
C MET A 1 -14.49 -19.68 -9.59
N PHE A 2 -13.78 -20.13 -8.57
CA PHE A 2 -14.43 -20.80 -7.44
C PHE A 2 -15.30 -19.80 -6.67
N ASP A 3 -16.41 -20.23 -6.12
CA ASP A 3 -17.40 -19.42 -5.41
C ASP A 3 -16.88 -18.80 -4.10
N TRP A 4 -15.86 -19.42 -3.51
CA TRP A 4 -15.18 -18.93 -2.31
C TRP A 4 -14.07 -17.90 -2.57
N VAL A 5 -13.75 -17.58 -3.84
CA VAL A 5 -12.72 -16.56 -4.16
C VAL A 5 -13.38 -15.18 -4.21
N GLY A 6 -13.05 -14.34 -3.23
CA GLY A 6 -13.51 -12.95 -3.18
C GLY A 6 -12.83 -12.06 -4.24
N GLY A 7 -13.55 -11.07 -4.76
CA GLY A 7 -13.06 -10.17 -5.81
C GLY A 7 -11.75 -9.46 -5.48
N ARG A 8 -11.59 -9.00 -4.24
CA ARG A 8 -10.40 -8.25 -3.77
C ARG A 8 -9.13 -9.08 -3.75
N THR A 9 -9.24 -10.41 -3.67
CA THR A 9 -8.11 -11.35 -3.63
C THR A 9 -8.00 -12.21 -4.89
N SER A 10 -8.87 -11.99 -5.88
CA SER A 10 -8.97 -12.81 -7.08
C SER A 10 -7.77 -12.70 -8.03
N VAL A 11 -6.88 -11.73 -7.81
CA VAL A 11 -5.66 -11.54 -8.60
C VAL A 11 -4.76 -12.79 -8.62
N CYS A 12 -4.75 -13.58 -7.55
CA CYS A 12 -4.03 -14.86 -7.45
C CYS A 12 -4.81 -16.06 -8.00
N SER A 13 -5.98 -15.85 -8.57
CA SER A 13 -6.82 -16.88 -9.21
C SER A 13 -6.78 -16.76 -10.72
N ALA A 14 -7.54 -17.62 -11.43
CA ALA A 14 -7.65 -17.56 -12.88
C ALA A 14 -8.05 -16.17 -13.42
N VAL A 15 -8.80 -15.39 -12.64
CA VAL A 15 -9.20 -14.01 -13.00
C VAL A 15 -8.00 -13.09 -13.23
N GLY A 16 -6.98 -13.18 -12.39
CA GLY A 16 -5.75 -12.40 -12.54
C GLY A 16 -4.69 -13.13 -13.37
N LEU A 17 -4.53 -14.44 -13.18
CA LEU A 17 -3.42 -15.20 -13.79
C LEU A 17 -3.56 -15.37 -15.31
N VAL A 18 -4.79 -15.54 -15.82
CA VAL A 18 -5.00 -15.68 -17.28
C VAL A 18 -4.61 -14.40 -18.01
N PRO A 19 -5.11 -13.20 -17.66
CA PRO A 19 -4.65 -11.98 -18.33
C PRO A 19 -3.15 -11.70 -18.11
N MET A 20 -2.57 -12.01 -16.93
CA MET A 20 -1.13 -11.89 -16.71
C MET A 20 -0.34 -12.75 -17.70
N HIS A 21 -0.75 -14.00 -17.89
CA HIS A 21 -0.11 -14.91 -18.84
C HIS A 21 -0.18 -14.36 -20.27
N LEU A 22 -1.35 -13.89 -20.69
CA LEU A 22 -1.54 -13.30 -22.03
C LEU A 22 -0.71 -12.02 -22.23
N MET A 23 -0.39 -11.31 -21.15
CA MET A 23 0.48 -10.12 -21.17
C MET A 23 1.98 -10.47 -21.09
N GLY A 24 2.34 -11.75 -21.02
CA GLY A 24 3.74 -12.21 -20.89
C GLY A 24 4.34 -12.01 -19.50
N ILE A 25 3.50 -11.78 -18.48
CA ILE A 25 3.96 -11.67 -17.09
C ILE A 25 4.29 -13.07 -16.57
N ASN A 26 5.43 -13.19 -15.88
CA ASN A 26 5.82 -14.45 -15.25
C ASN A 26 4.93 -14.74 -14.02
N ILE A 27 3.93 -15.59 -14.21
CA ILE A 27 2.95 -15.93 -13.16
C ILE A 27 3.57 -16.75 -12.02
N ASP A 28 4.59 -17.55 -12.30
CA ASP A 28 5.27 -18.34 -11.26
C ASP A 28 6.02 -17.43 -10.28
N SER A 29 6.72 -16.43 -10.81
CA SER A 29 7.38 -15.42 -9.99
C SER A 29 6.37 -14.58 -9.18
N PHE A 30 5.23 -14.25 -9.77
CA PHE A 30 4.15 -13.54 -9.06
C PHE A 30 3.59 -14.37 -7.90
N LEU A 31 3.26 -15.63 -8.15
CA LEU A 31 2.75 -16.54 -7.12
C LEU A 31 3.81 -16.89 -6.06
N ALA A 32 5.08 -16.98 -6.43
CA ALA A 32 6.17 -17.19 -5.49
C ALA A 32 6.30 -16.02 -4.50
N GLY A 33 6.12 -14.78 -4.97
CA GLY A 33 6.08 -13.59 -4.11
C GLY A 33 4.92 -13.62 -3.13
N ALA A 34 3.71 -13.96 -3.61
CA ALA A 34 2.53 -14.11 -2.76
C ALA A 34 2.74 -15.21 -1.69
N ALA A 35 3.28 -16.36 -2.08
CA ALA A 35 3.59 -17.46 -1.16
C ALA A 35 4.68 -17.09 -0.13
N ALA A 36 5.65 -16.26 -0.51
CA ALA A 36 6.67 -15.77 0.42
C ALA A 36 6.05 -14.88 1.51
N MET A 37 5.18 -13.95 1.11
CA MET A 37 4.47 -13.09 2.07
C MET A 37 3.51 -13.88 2.95
N ASP A 38 2.80 -14.89 2.40
CA ASP A 38 1.93 -15.77 3.17
C ASP A 38 2.72 -16.49 4.29
N ARG A 39 3.91 -17.00 3.98
CA ARG A 39 4.77 -17.61 5.00
C ARG A 39 5.16 -16.64 6.12
N TRP A 40 5.46 -15.39 5.80
CA TRP A 40 5.76 -14.38 6.81
C TRP A 40 4.54 -14.04 7.66
N ASN A 41 3.38 -13.92 7.05
CA ASN A 41 2.12 -13.58 7.73
C ASN A 41 1.57 -14.73 8.62
N ARG A 42 2.11 -15.95 8.50
CA ARG A 42 1.78 -17.07 9.40
C ARG A 42 2.58 -17.06 10.70
N ASN A 43 3.58 -16.21 10.81
CA ASN A 43 4.31 -16.04 12.06
C ASN A 43 3.47 -15.28 13.10
N ALA A 44 3.73 -15.58 14.39
CA ALA A 44 3.18 -14.76 15.46
C ALA A 44 3.87 -13.37 15.50
N PRO A 45 3.19 -12.33 16.00
CA PRO A 45 3.89 -11.09 16.35
C PRO A 45 5.07 -11.37 17.31
N PRO A 46 6.21 -10.69 17.21
CA PRO A 46 6.51 -9.50 16.41
C PRO A 46 6.98 -9.78 14.95
N ASN A 47 7.01 -11.02 14.49
CA ASN A 47 7.60 -11.40 13.19
C ASN A 47 6.55 -11.45 12.05
N ASN A 48 5.38 -10.85 12.25
CA ASN A 48 4.30 -10.80 11.28
C ASN A 48 4.14 -9.37 10.74
N PRO A 49 4.60 -9.08 9.49
CA PRO A 49 4.55 -7.72 8.95
C PRO A 49 3.13 -7.20 8.76
N ALA A 50 2.16 -8.06 8.41
CA ALA A 50 0.77 -7.65 8.29
C ALA A 50 0.16 -7.26 9.63
N ALA A 51 0.50 -7.98 10.71
CA ALA A 51 0.06 -7.62 12.06
C ALA A 51 0.66 -6.29 12.51
N HIS A 52 1.94 -6.03 12.24
CA HIS A 52 2.57 -4.74 12.52
C HIS A 52 1.87 -3.61 11.80
N LEU A 53 1.64 -3.75 10.49
CA LEU A 53 0.96 -2.74 9.69
C LEU A 53 -0.46 -2.48 10.20
N ALA A 54 -1.21 -3.52 10.55
CA ALA A 54 -2.55 -3.40 11.11
C ALA A 54 -2.55 -2.66 12.46
N LEU A 55 -1.58 -2.96 13.34
CA LEU A 55 -1.41 -2.26 14.61
C LEU A 55 -1.05 -0.78 14.41
N MET A 56 -0.14 -0.49 13.49
CA MET A 56 0.20 0.90 13.16
C MET A 56 -1.03 1.68 12.69
N TRP A 57 -1.87 1.11 11.83
CA TRP A 57 -3.12 1.75 11.41
C TRP A 57 -4.10 1.94 12.57
N ALA A 58 -4.27 0.92 13.41
CA ALA A 58 -5.22 0.96 14.52
C ALA A 58 -4.85 1.97 15.61
N TYR A 59 -3.55 2.16 15.85
CA TYR A 59 -3.05 2.99 16.95
C TYR A 59 -2.48 4.35 16.49
N SER A 60 -2.45 4.65 15.21
CA SER A 60 -1.96 5.94 14.70
C SER A 60 -2.81 7.14 15.11
N GLY A 61 -4.08 6.91 15.46
CA GLY A 61 -5.06 7.98 15.65
C GLY A 61 -5.47 8.68 14.35
N CYS A 62 -5.05 8.16 13.19
CA CYS A 62 -5.40 8.69 11.88
C CYS A 62 -6.65 7.99 11.32
N ASP A 63 -7.48 8.75 10.62
CA ASP A 63 -8.65 8.24 9.88
C ASP A 63 -8.38 8.11 8.38
N SER A 64 -7.22 8.57 7.94
CA SER A 64 -6.82 8.62 6.55
C SER A 64 -5.43 8.04 6.32
N LEU A 65 -5.29 7.35 5.19
CA LEU A 65 -4.08 6.69 4.75
C LEU A 65 -3.68 7.25 3.38
N CYS A 66 -2.56 7.95 3.33
CA CYS A 66 -1.98 8.43 2.09
C CYS A 66 -0.92 7.43 1.61
N VAL A 67 -1.11 6.84 0.42
CA VAL A 67 -0.18 5.85 -0.14
C VAL A 67 0.53 6.42 -1.36
N ILE A 68 1.84 6.55 -1.28
CA ILE A 68 2.68 7.18 -2.30
C ILE A 68 3.75 6.19 -2.79
N PRO A 69 3.48 5.42 -3.85
CA PRO A 69 4.47 4.53 -4.43
C PRO A 69 5.46 5.28 -5.33
N TYR A 70 6.75 5.08 -5.11
CA TYR A 70 7.86 5.65 -5.90
C TYR A 70 8.33 4.70 -7.01
N ALA A 71 7.39 3.96 -7.60
CA ALA A 71 7.67 3.07 -8.71
C ALA A 71 6.56 3.11 -9.77
N ASN A 72 6.93 3.27 -11.04
CA ASN A 72 5.96 3.28 -12.15
C ASN A 72 5.12 2.00 -12.22
N ARG A 73 5.69 0.86 -11.85
CA ARG A 73 4.98 -0.43 -11.82
C ARG A 73 3.84 -0.45 -10.80
N LEU A 74 3.93 0.39 -9.76
CA LEU A 74 2.94 0.50 -8.69
C LEU A 74 1.98 1.69 -8.85
N ARG A 75 1.96 2.38 -9.99
CA ARG A 75 1.13 3.58 -10.22
C ARG A 75 -0.37 3.40 -9.94
N HIS A 76 -0.86 2.18 -9.98
CA HIS A 76 -2.27 1.85 -9.71
C HIS A 76 -2.50 1.21 -8.33
N LEU A 77 -1.45 1.06 -7.53
CA LEU A 77 -1.54 0.41 -6.22
C LEU A 77 -2.53 1.11 -5.29
N THR A 78 -2.49 2.44 -5.21
CA THR A 78 -3.40 3.20 -4.35
C THR A 78 -4.87 2.95 -4.73
N ARG A 79 -5.20 2.90 -6.02
CA ARG A 79 -6.57 2.59 -6.48
C ARG A 79 -7.01 1.18 -6.09
N TYR A 80 -6.11 0.21 -6.18
CA TYR A 80 -6.38 -1.15 -5.70
C TYR A 80 -6.64 -1.17 -4.20
N LEU A 81 -5.81 -0.46 -3.43
CA LEU A 81 -5.95 -0.37 -1.97
C LEU A 81 -7.20 0.39 -1.53
N GLN A 82 -7.73 1.32 -2.32
CA GLN A 82 -9.01 1.96 -2.05
C GLN A 82 -10.11 0.92 -1.88
N GLN A 83 -10.29 0.05 -2.85
CA GLN A 83 -11.30 -1.01 -2.72
C GLN A 83 -10.93 -2.02 -1.62
N LEU A 84 -9.68 -2.47 -1.59
CA LEU A 84 -9.22 -3.47 -0.63
C LEU A 84 -9.43 -3.02 0.82
N ILE A 85 -9.14 -1.77 1.15
CA ILE A 85 -9.17 -1.24 2.51
C ILE A 85 -10.53 -0.59 2.82
N MET A 86 -10.98 0.38 2.03
CA MET A 86 -12.17 1.17 2.34
C MET A 86 -13.43 0.31 2.36
N GLU A 87 -13.63 -0.53 1.35
CA GLU A 87 -14.79 -1.43 1.29
C GLU A 87 -14.70 -2.55 2.36
N SER A 88 -13.48 -3.00 2.70
CA SER A 88 -13.31 -4.05 3.70
C SER A 88 -13.48 -3.56 5.13
N LEU A 89 -12.97 -2.37 5.47
CA LEU A 89 -12.94 -1.84 6.82
C LEU A 89 -14.09 -0.88 7.14
N GLY A 90 -14.71 -0.29 6.11
CA GLY A 90 -15.86 0.60 6.28
C GLY A 90 -17.06 -0.14 6.86
N LYS A 91 -17.40 0.10 8.13
CA LYS A 91 -18.50 -0.54 8.85
C LYS A 91 -19.28 0.47 9.68
N ALA A 92 -20.61 0.42 9.56
CA ALA A 92 -21.51 1.21 10.39
C ALA A 92 -21.67 0.61 11.79
N THR A 93 -21.62 -0.72 11.90
CA THR A 93 -21.82 -1.44 13.17
C THR A 93 -20.73 -2.46 13.41
N ASP A 94 -20.47 -2.76 14.67
CA ASP A 94 -19.61 -3.84 15.09
C ASP A 94 -20.34 -5.21 15.09
N ARG A 95 -19.67 -6.26 15.53
CA ARG A 95 -20.21 -7.63 15.57
C ARG A 95 -21.31 -7.82 16.62
N SER A 96 -21.44 -6.92 17.59
CA SER A 96 -22.51 -6.89 18.59
C SER A 96 -23.70 -6.02 18.16
N GLY A 97 -23.64 -5.39 16.97
CA GLY A 97 -24.67 -4.53 16.43
C GLY A 97 -24.61 -3.09 16.91
N GLN A 98 -23.56 -2.70 17.66
CA GLN A 98 -23.39 -1.32 18.11
C GLN A 98 -22.89 -0.45 16.98
N THR A 99 -23.37 0.79 16.90
CA THR A 99 -22.93 1.78 15.90
C THR A 99 -21.48 2.21 16.19
N VAL A 100 -20.57 2.06 15.23
CA VAL A 100 -19.15 2.34 15.37
C VAL A 100 -18.58 3.27 14.29
N HIS A 101 -19.09 3.22 13.05
CA HIS A 101 -18.61 4.01 11.91
C HIS A 101 -17.08 3.92 11.73
N THR A 102 -16.57 2.72 11.60
CA THR A 102 -15.12 2.47 11.39
C THR A 102 -14.73 2.52 9.93
N GLY A 103 -13.46 2.71 9.66
CA GLY A 103 -12.86 2.66 8.34
C GLY A 103 -11.62 3.54 8.25
N LEU A 104 -10.96 3.48 7.09
CA LEU A 104 -9.84 4.35 6.74
C LEU A 104 -10.09 4.91 5.34
N THR A 105 -9.96 6.20 5.18
CA THR A 105 -9.95 6.83 3.85
C THR A 105 -8.59 6.59 3.19
N VAL A 106 -8.56 6.02 1.99
CA VAL A 106 -7.32 5.76 1.26
C VAL A 106 -7.23 6.70 0.06
N PHE A 107 -6.12 7.43 -0.03
CA PHE A 107 -5.83 8.31 -1.15
C PHE A 107 -4.32 8.32 -1.46
N GLY A 108 -3.92 9.09 -2.46
CA GLY A 108 -2.54 9.20 -2.93
C GLY A 108 -2.38 8.69 -4.36
N ASN A 109 -1.21 8.86 -4.89
CA ASN A 109 -0.86 8.51 -6.25
C ASN A 109 0.65 8.29 -6.34
N LYS A 110 1.20 8.21 -7.56
CA LYS A 110 2.63 8.03 -7.76
C LYS A 110 3.44 9.19 -7.18
N GLY A 111 4.50 8.89 -6.44
CA GLY A 111 5.31 9.80 -5.65
C GLY A 111 5.75 11.08 -6.34
N SER A 112 6.37 11.02 -7.52
CA SER A 112 6.84 12.22 -8.21
C SER A 112 5.70 13.15 -8.67
N ALA A 113 4.52 12.62 -9.00
CA ALA A 113 3.36 13.44 -9.37
C ALA A 113 2.72 14.08 -8.13
N ASP A 114 2.58 13.33 -7.06
CA ASP A 114 1.92 13.78 -5.84
C ASP A 114 2.77 14.75 -5.01
N GLN A 115 4.08 14.81 -5.21
CA GLN A 115 4.93 15.83 -4.59
C GLN A 115 4.44 17.25 -4.89
N HIS A 116 3.91 17.49 -6.08
CA HIS A 116 3.38 18.80 -6.49
C HIS A 116 1.87 18.95 -6.25
N ALA A 117 1.19 17.90 -5.78
CA ALA A 117 -0.26 17.91 -5.55
C ALA A 117 -0.62 17.93 -4.07
N ILE A 118 -0.03 17.06 -3.26
CA ILE A 118 -0.51 16.78 -1.91
C ILE A 118 0.55 16.91 -0.81
N VAL A 119 1.85 16.91 -1.13
CA VAL A 119 2.89 16.87 -0.08
C VAL A 119 2.89 18.14 0.78
N GLN A 120 2.59 19.32 0.23
CA GLN A 120 2.44 20.52 1.03
C GLN A 120 1.29 20.38 2.04
N GLN A 121 0.14 19.85 1.63
CA GLN A 121 -0.98 19.58 2.51
C GLN A 121 -0.62 18.54 3.59
N LEU A 122 0.12 17.50 3.23
CA LEU A 122 0.60 16.51 4.18
C LEU A 122 1.56 17.12 5.20
N ARG A 123 2.42 18.04 4.79
CA ARG A 123 3.40 18.67 5.66
C ARG A 123 2.77 19.75 6.56
N ASP A 124 2.07 20.70 5.98
CA ASP A 124 1.65 21.94 6.64
C ASP A 124 0.16 21.97 6.97
N GLY A 125 -0.62 21.03 6.46
CA GLY A 125 -2.08 20.96 6.66
C GLY A 125 -2.50 20.20 7.92
N PRO A 126 -3.81 19.90 8.07
CA PRO A 126 -4.35 19.18 9.22
C PRO A 126 -3.67 17.84 9.47
N SER A 127 -3.58 17.41 10.72
CA SER A 127 -3.21 16.06 11.13
C SER A 127 -4.34 15.08 10.86
N GLY A 128 -4.09 13.79 11.08
CA GLY A 128 -5.09 12.73 10.87
C GLY A 128 -4.80 11.87 9.65
N VAL A 129 -3.66 12.09 9.00
CA VAL A 129 -3.21 11.30 7.86
C VAL A 129 -1.94 10.53 8.22
N GLN A 130 -1.98 9.22 8.09
CA GLN A 130 -0.78 8.38 8.10
C GLN A 130 -0.26 8.24 6.66
N VAL A 131 1.06 8.42 6.46
CA VAL A 131 1.65 8.40 5.14
C VAL A 131 2.47 7.14 4.95
N HIS A 132 2.20 6.41 3.87
CA HIS A 132 2.95 5.23 3.44
C HIS A 132 3.75 5.56 2.19
N LEU A 133 5.06 5.61 2.36
CA LEU A 133 5.99 5.75 1.25
C LEU A 133 6.45 4.36 0.83
N ILE A 134 6.21 4.00 -0.43
CA ILE A 134 6.52 2.66 -0.95
C ILE A 134 7.58 2.79 -2.03
N ASP A 135 8.74 2.22 -1.78
CA ASP A 135 9.78 2.07 -2.78
C ASP A 135 9.95 0.61 -3.21
N VAL A 136 10.56 0.42 -4.35
CA VAL A 136 10.94 -0.90 -4.87
C VAL A 136 12.44 -0.99 -4.89
N ALA A 137 13.00 -1.94 -4.16
CA ALA A 137 14.44 -2.17 -4.10
C ALA A 137 15.06 -2.19 -5.50
N ALA A 138 16.24 -1.58 -5.63
CA ALA A 138 16.92 -1.37 -6.90
C ALA A 138 16.99 -2.65 -7.74
N THR A 139 16.72 -2.52 -9.02
CA THR A 139 16.93 -3.58 -9.99
C THR A 139 18.40 -3.66 -10.38
N ASP A 140 18.93 -4.86 -10.57
CA ASP A 140 20.28 -5.09 -11.12
C ASP A 140 20.39 -4.69 -12.60
N ASN A 141 19.30 -4.26 -13.22
CA ASN A 141 19.28 -3.82 -14.61
C ASN A 141 19.89 -2.41 -14.74
N ALA A 142 21.12 -2.33 -15.23
CA ALA A 142 21.90 -1.10 -15.38
C ALA A 142 21.21 -0.01 -16.21
N SER A 143 20.33 -0.37 -17.16
CA SER A 143 19.59 0.61 -17.99
C SER A 143 18.45 1.32 -17.24
N VAL A 144 17.98 0.75 -16.15
CA VAL A 144 16.86 1.29 -15.34
C VAL A 144 17.35 1.91 -14.03
N ARG A 145 18.58 1.60 -13.63
CA ARG A 145 19.18 2.01 -12.36
C ARG A 145 19.19 3.53 -12.14
N PRO A 146 19.57 4.37 -13.09
CA PRO A 146 19.59 5.83 -12.86
C PRO A 146 18.19 6.39 -12.51
N ALA A 147 17.14 5.86 -13.14
CA ALA A 147 15.77 6.28 -12.82
C ALA A 147 15.32 5.76 -11.44
N ALA A 148 15.76 4.57 -11.04
CA ALA A 148 15.50 4.01 -9.71
C ALA A 148 16.20 4.82 -8.62
N ASP A 149 17.46 5.24 -8.84
CA ASP A 149 18.21 6.05 -7.89
C ASP A 149 17.55 7.43 -7.67
N VAL A 150 17.01 8.06 -8.71
CA VAL A 150 16.24 9.31 -8.59
C VAL A 150 14.94 9.07 -7.80
N GLN A 151 14.23 8.00 -8.06
CA GLN A 151 13.00 7.69 -7.32
C GLN A 151 13.30 7.43 -5.84
N PHE A 152 14.38 6.72 -5.53
CA PHE A 152 14.83 6.51 -4.15
C PHE A 152 15.18 7.83 -3.45
N ALA A 153 15.90 8.73 -4.10
CA ALA A 153 16.23 10.04 -3.53
C ALA A 153 14.97 10.89 -3.26
N LEU A 154 13.99 10.86 -4.17
CA LEU A 154 12.71 11.55 -3.99
C LEU A 154 11.89 10.95 -2.84
N HIS A 155 11.89 9.62 -2.70
CA HIS A 155 11.27 8.90 -1.60
C HIS A 155 11.89 9.33 -0.26
N ALA A 156 13.22 9.26 -0.13
CA ALA A 156 13.94 9.63 1.07
C ALA A 156 13.69 11.09 1.46
N GLY A 157 13.85 12.03 0.52
CA GLY A 157 13.61 13.45 0.77
C GLY A 157 12.17 13.79 1.17
N THR A 158 11.18 13.06 0.64
CA THR A 158 9.79 13.23 1.09
C THR A 158 9.61 12.70 2.52
N GLY A 159 10.22 11.57 2.84
CA GLY A 159 10.22 11.03 4.20
C GLY A 159 10.83 11.99 5.21
N ASP A 160 11.99 12.55 4.89
CA ASP A 160 12.68 13.54 5.75
C ASP A 160 11.79 14.76 5.98
N ALA A 161 11.26 15.38 4.93
CA ALA A 161 10.42 16.58 5.00
C ALA A 161 9.13 16.38 5.82
N LEU A 162 8.55 15.18 5.80
CA LEU A 162 7.36 14.85 6.59
C LEU A 162 7.72 14.49 8.04
N SER A 163 8.87 13.86 8.25
CA SER A 163 9.38 13.52 9.60
C SER A 163 9.71 14.78 10.40
N GLU A 164 10.25 15.82 9.78
CA GLU A 164 10.55 17.11 10.40
C GLU A 164 9.33 17.74 11.10
N VAL A 165 8.14 17.49 10.60
CA VAL A 165 6.88 18.01 11.16
C VAL A 165 6.09 16.95 11.94
N GLY A 166 6.70 15.80 12.23
CA GLY A 166 6.12 14.75 13.06
C GLY A 166 4.95 14.00 12.42
N ARG A 167 4.89 13.90 11.08
CA ARG A 167 3.85 13.11 10.43
C ARG A 167 4.08 11.61 10.65
N PRO A 168 3.03 10.83 10.97
CA PRO A 168 3.14 9.38 11.05
C PRO A 168 3.52 8.79 9.69
N LEU A 169 4.70 8.17 9.61
CA LEU A 169 5.25 7.54 8.40
C LEU A 169 5.38 6.03 8.56
N VAL A 170 5.26 5.32 7.43
CA VAL A 170 5.50 3.89 7.28
C VAL A 170 6.30 3.62 6.01
#